data_43cfde0dff6f41ef7c193a3cda897cb2
#
_entry.id   43cfde0dff6f41ef7c193a3cda897cb2
#
_cell.length_a   1.000
_cell.length_b   1.000
_cell.length_c   1.000
_cell.angle_alpha   90.00
_cell.angle_beta   90.00
_cell.angle_gamma   90.00
#
_symmetry.space_group_name_H-M   'P 1'
#
loop_
_entity.id
_entity.type
_entity.pdbx_description
1 polymer ?
#
loop_
_entity_poly.entity_id
_entity_poly.type
_entity_poly.pdbx_seq_one_letter_code
_entity_poly.pdbx_strand_id
1 'polypeptide(L)'
;MTGALSPAAAALALAPMTPADVDEVHALECSVFPHPWSRANFDDCLVSGYDAWVARDGAGKLAGYFLLMYALDEAHLLDVAVAGERHGTGLGRWLLDTLCERARAMGAESVLLEVRPSNERALHVYKRYGFEEIGRRKGYYPAHEGKREDAIVMRLAV
;
A
#
# COMPACT_ATOMS: atom_id res chain seq x y z
N MET A 1 12.32 15.78 5.33
CA MET A 1 13.61 15.09 5.27
C MET A 1 13.44 13.61 5.51
N THR A 2 13.96 12.86 4.65
CA THR A 2 14.01 11.42 4.83
C THR A 2 15.18 11.08 5.76
N GLY A 3 14.96 10.27 6.76
CA GLY A 3 16.04 9.69 7.53
C GLY A 3 16.89 8.77 6.67
N ALA A 4 18.02 8.33 7.18
CA ALA A 4 18.83 7.34 6.51
C ALA A 4 18.01 6.07 6.27
N LEU A 5 18.13 5.50 5.07
CA LEU A 5 17.51 4.22 4.75
C LEU A 5 18.07 3.14 5.68
N SER A 6 17.21 2.23 6.13
CA SER A 6 17.69 1.03 6.81
C SER A 6 18.55 0.21 5.83
N PRO A 7 19.48 -0.61 6.31
CA PRO A 7 20.24 -1.48 5.41
C PRO A 7 19.38 -2.35 4.51
N ALA A 8 18.22 -2.79 5.00
CA ALA A 8 17.27 -3.56 4.22
C ALA A 8 16.68 -2.75 3.07
N ALA A 9 16.25 -1.50 3.34
CA ALA A 9 15.69 -0.62 2.32
C ALA A 9 16.74 -0.13 1.32
N ALA A 10 17.97 0.13 1.78
CA ALA A 10 19.07 0.59 0.93
C ALA A 10 19.45 -0.43 -0.17
N ALA A 11 19.16 -1.72 0.05
CA ALA A 11 19.44 -2.78 -0.91
C ALA A 11 18.32 -3.02 -1.90
N LEU A 12 17.23 -2.23 -1.85
CA LEU A 12 16.04 -2.43 -2.68
C LEU A 12 16.04 -1.53 -3.90
N ALA A 13 15.50 -2.06 -5.01
CA ALA A 13 15.24 -1.31 -6.22
C ALA A 13 13.72 -1.20 -6.42
N LEU A 14 13.26 0.02 -6.73
CA LEU A 14 11.87 0.28 -7.06
C LEU A 14 11.70 0.28 -8.58
N ALA A 15 10.70 -0.42 -9.08
CA ALA A 15 10.38 -0.47 -10.51
C ALA A 15 8.87 -0.46 -10.73
N PRO A 16 8.40 0.03 -11.89
CA PRO A 16 6.97 -0.06 -12.22
C PRO A 16 6.50 -1.51 -12.21
N MET A 17 5.33 -1.74 -11.64
CA MET A 17 4.69 -3.06 -11.66
C MET A 17 4.24 -3.38 -13.08
N THR A 18 4.52 -4.60 -13.54
CA THR A 18 4.12 -5.07 -14.86
C THR A 18 3.24 -6.33 -14.73
N PRO A 19 2.55 -6.75 -15.78
CA PRO A 19 1.79 -8.00 -15.74
C PRO A 19 2.63 -9.21 -15.32
N ALA A 20 3.93 -9.21 -15.63
CA ALA A 20 4.83 -10.29 -15.22
C ALA A 20 5.05 -10.37 -13.70
N ASP A 21 4.81 -9.27 -12.97
CA ASP A 21 4.96 -9.21 -11.51
C ASP A 21 3.72 -9.71 -10.77
N VAL A 22 2.55 -9.77 -11.43
CA VAL A 22 1.27 -9.95 -10.75
C VAL A 22 1.18 -11.27 -9.97
N ASP A 23 1.76 -12.36 -10.48
CA ASP A 23 1.76 -13.65 -9.77
C ASP A 23 2.44 -13.55 -8.41
N GLU A 24 3.63 -12.93 -8.36
CA GLU A 24 4.37 -12.74 -7.11
C GLU A 24 3.67 -11.74 -6.19
N VAL A 25 3.15 -10.65 -6.76
CA VAL A 25 2.40 -9.63 -6.00
C VAL A 25 1.18 -10.26 -5.34
N HIS A 26 0.40 -11.04 -6.10
CA HIS A 26 -0.78 -11.72 -5.55
C HIS A 26 -0.41 -12.74 -4.47
N ALA A 27 0.67 -13.49 -4.68
CA ALA A 27 1.15 -14.44 -3.68
C ALA A 27 1.53 -13.74 -2.37
N LEU A 28 2.20 -12.59 -2.46
CA LEU A 28 2.55 -11.79 -1.29
C LEU A 28 1.29 -11.24 -0.61
N GLU A 29 0.36 -10.71 -1.38
CA GLU A 29 -0.93 -10.21 -0.87
C GLU A 29 -1.63 -11.29 -0.05
N CYS A 30 -1.75 -12.50 -0.58
CA CYS A 30 -2.39 -13.63 0.10
C CYS A 30 -1.64 -14.04 1.37
N SER A 31 -0.33 -13.86 1.41
CA SER A 31 0.49 -14.27 2.56
C SER A 31 0.37 -13.30 3.74
N VAL A 32 0.01 -12.04 3.52
CA VAL A 32 0.00 -11.02 4.58
C VAL A 32 -1.38 -10.50 4.95
N PHE A 33 -2.40 -10.68 4.09
CA PHE A 33 -3.75 -10.19 4.36
C PHE A 33 -4.77 -11.32 4.49
N PRO A 34 -5.65 -11.29 5.51
CA PRO A 34 -6.73 -12.27 5.63
C PRO A 34 -7.83 -12.10 4.58
N HIS A 35 -7.95 -10.91 3.99
CA HIS A 35 -8.91 -10.61 2.93
C HIS A 35 -8.16 -10.04 1.72
N PRO A 36 -7.39 -10.87 1.02
CA PRO A 36 -6.52 -10.38 -0.05
C PRO A 36 -7.31 -9.96 -1.28
N TRP A 37 -6.73 -9.05 -2.05
CA TRP A 37 -7.19 -8.79 -3.41
C TRP A 37 -7.05 -10.06 -4.25
N SER A 38 -7.91 -10.19 -5.25
CA SER A 38 -7.76 -11.22 -6.27
C SER A 38 -6.69 -10.82 -7.28
N ARG A 39 -6.19 -11.81 -8.02
CA ARG A 39 -5.30 -11.53 -9.15
C ARG A 39 -5.94 -10.56 -10.15
N ALA A 40 -7.24 -10.72 -10.44
CA ALA A 40 -7.97 -9.86 -11.36
C ALA A 40 -7.99 -8.39 -10.89
N ASN A 41 -8.04 -8.13 -9.60
CA ASN A 41 -7.96 -6.76 -9.07
C ASN A 41 -6.65 -6.08 -9.47
N PHE A 42 -5.53 -6.79 -9.37
CA PHE A 42 -4.24 -6.26 -9.79
C PHE A 42 -4.17 -6.05 -11.31
N ASP A 43 -4.64 -7.01 -12.07
CA ASP A 43 -4.67 -6.90 -13.53
C ASP A 43 -5.50 -5.69 -13.97
N ASP A 44 -6.67 -5.50 -13.37
CA ASP A 44 -7.56 -4.37 -13.67
C ASP A 44 -6.89 -3.03 -13.36
N CYS A 45 -6.14 -2.94 -12.26
CA CYS A 45 -5.39 -1.72 -11.91
C CYS A 45 -4.33 -1.40 -12.97
N LEU A 46 -3.63 -2.40 -13.46
CA LEU A 46 -2.62 -2.21 -14.50
C LEU A 46 -3.26 -1.78 -15.83
N VAL A 47 -4.37 -2.40 -16.21
CA VAL A 47 -5.11 -2.03 -17.42
C VAL A 47 -5.65 -0.60 -17.32
N SER A 48 -6.09 -0.19 -16.12
CA SER A 48 -6.57 1.17 -15.87
C SER A 48 -5.44 2.22 -15.85
N GLY A 49 -4.19 1.79 -15.87
CA GLY A 49 -3.04 2.69 -15.88
C GLY A 49 -2.74 3.32 -14.52
N TYR A 50 -3.14 2.70 -13.43
CA TYR A 50 -2.85 3.19 -12.08
C TYR A 50 -1.34 3.12 -11.80
N ASP A 51 -0.89 3.96 -10.87
CA ASP A 51 0.52 4.12 -10.55
C ASP A 51 0.96 3.01 -9.58
N ALA A 52 1.47 1.92 -10.13
CA ALA A 52 1.78 0.70 -9.40
C ALA A 52 3.28 0.41 -9.44
N TRP A 53 3.87 0.09 -8.29
CA TRP A 53 5.31 -0.10 -8.13
C TRP A 53 5.63 -1.32 -7.30
N VAL A 54 6.73 -1.98 -7.63
CA VAL A 54 7.28 -3.12 -6.88
C VAL A 54 8.68 -2.76 -6.37
N ALA A 55 9.00 -3.26 -5.17
CA ALA A 55 10.32 -3.15 -4.58
C ALA A 55 10.93 -4.55 -4.52
N ARG A 56 12.12 -4.73 -5.12
CA ARG A 56 12.84 -6.01 -5.14
C ARG A 56 14.22 -5.86 -4.57
N ASP A 57 14.70 -6.93 -3.93
CA ASP A 57 16.06 -6.96 -3.40
C ASP A 57 17.08 -7.27 -4.53
N GLY A 58 18.39 -7.31 -4.16
CA GLY A 58 19.46 -7.56 -5.10
C GLY A 58 19.42 -8.95 -5.76
N ALA A 59 18.69 -9.89 -5.18
CA ALA A 59 18.45 -11.21 -5.76
C ALA A 59 17.18 -11.27 -6.62
N GLY A 60 16.48 -10.15 -6.76
CA GLY A 60 15.23 -10.06 -7.53
C GLY A 60 13.99 -10.50 -6.76
N LYS A 61 14.09 -10.78 -5.46
CA LYS A 61 12.95 -11.20 -4.65
C LYS A 61 12.07 -10.01 -4.31
N LEU A 62 10.74 -10.19 -4.45
CA LEU A 62 9.76 -9.17 -4.13
C LEU A 62 9.75 -8.91 -2.62
N ALA A 63 9.96 -7.66 -2.23
CA ALA A 63 9.97 -7.22 -0.83
C ALA A 63 8.70 -6.45 -0.45
N GLY A 64 8.08 -5.79 -1.41
CA GLY A 64 6.86 -5.02 -1.18
C GLY A 64 6.38 -4.36 -2.46
N TYR A 65 5.23 -3.70 -2.37
CA TYR A 65 4.62 -2.99 -3.49
C TYR A 65 3.59 -1.99 -3.00
N PHE A 66 3.23 -1.04 -3.87
CA PHE A 66 2.09 -0.16 -3.64
C PHE A 66 1.40 0.22 -4.95
N LEU A 67 0.13 0.60 -4.86
CA LEU A 67 -0.66 1.08 -5.98
C LEU A 67 -1.38 2.37 -5.59
N LEU A 68 -1.25 3.38 -6.44
CA LEU A 68 -1.87 4.69 -6.27
C LEU A 68 -2.80 4.99 -7.44
N MET A 69 -3.93 5.61 -7.14
CA MET A 69 -4.83 6.18 -8.14
C MET A 69 -4.93 7.68 -7.88
N TYR A 70 -4.86 8.48 -8.92
CA TYR A 70 -4.95 9.94 -8.78
C TYR A 70 -6.30 10.44 -9.22
N ALA A 71 -6.89 11.33 -8.42
CA ALA A 71 -8.14 12.00 -8.74
C ALA A 71 -8.05 13.44 -8.23
N LEU A 72 -8.08 14.41 -9.15
CA LEU A 72 -7.88 15.84 -8.84
C LEU A 72 -6.55 16.05 -8.11
N ASP A 73 -6.59 16.61 -6.91
CA ASP A 73 -5.42 16.90 -6.08
C ASP A 73 -5.13 15.83 -5.03
N GLU A 74 -5.76 14.64 -5.16
CA GLU A 74 -5.64 13.56 -4.21
C GLU A 74 -5.03 12.31 -4.83
N ALA A 75 -4.18 11.63 -4.07
CA ALA A 75 -3.68 10.30 -4.40
C ALA A 75 -4.40 9.30 -3.49
N HIS A 76 -5.07 8.32 -4.07
CA HIS A 76 -5.67 7.22 -3.34
C HIS A 76 -4.68 6.07 -3.26
N LEU A 77 -4.27 5.71 -2.06
CA LEU A 77 -3.49 4.50 -1.82
C LEU A 77 -4.45 3.31 -1.83
N LEU A 78 -4.40 2.53 -2.91
CA LEU A 78 -5.31 1.41 -3.10
C LEU A 78 -4.85 0.18 -2.35
N ASP A 79 -3.54 -0.07 -2.36
CA ASP A 79 -2.93 -1.20 -1.66
C ASP A 79 -1.45 -0.94 -1.41
N VAL A 80 -0.95 -1.43 -0.29
CA VAL A 80 0.47 -1.41 0.06
C VAL A 80 0.77 -2.63 0.91
N ALA A 81 1.85 -3.32 0.61
CA ALA A 81 2.24 -4.50 1.38
C ALA A 81 3.76 -4.64 1.48
N VAL A 82 4.19 -5.22 2.58
CA VAL A 82 5.58 -5.59 2.86
C VAL A 82 5.60 -7.08 3.13
N ALA A 83 6.57 -7.78 2.53
CA ALA A 83 6.79 -9.21 2.77
C ALA A 83 6.91 -9.48 4.28
N GLY A 84 6.27 -10.56 4.75
CA GLY A 84 6.19 -10.86 6.18
C GLY A 84 7.54 -10.92 6.88
N GLU A 85 8.55 -11.51 6.25
CA GLU A 85 9.91 -11.61 6.78
C GLU A 85 10.61 -10.26 6.91
N ARG A 86 10.06 -9.21 6.31
CA ARG A 86 10.61 -7.85 6.39
C ARG A 86 9.81 -6.93 7.30
N HIS A 87 8.79 -7.45 7.98
CA HIS A 87 8.04 -6.67 8.96
C HIS A 87 8.96 -6.27 10.14
N GLY A 88 8.81 -5.03 10.59
CA GLY A 88 9.64 -4.50 11.67
C GLY A 88 11.04 -4.04 11.25
N THR A 89 11.34 -4.00 9.96
CA THR A 89 12.66 -3.61 9.44
C THR A 89 12.76 -2.15 9.01
N GLY A 90 11.65 -1.41 9.06
CA GLY A 90 11.57 -0.04 8.53
C GLY A 90 11.17 0.03 7.06
N LEU A 91 10.96 -1.11 6.40
CA LEU A 91 10.59 -1.15 4.99
C LEU A 91 9.20 -0.55 4.75
N GLY A 92 8.24 -0.78 5.63
CA GLY A 92 6.91 -0.18 5.54
C GLY A 92 6.97 1.34 5.54
N ARG A 93 7.78 1.92 6.41
CA ARG A 93 7.99 3.35 6.46
C ARG A 93 8.65 3.87 5.18
N TRP A 94 9.65 3.16 4.69
CA TRP A 94 10.31 3.52 3.43
C TRP A 94 9.32 3.51 2.26
N LEU A 95 8.43 2.52 2.18
CA LEU A 95 7.40 2.48 1.16
C LEU A 95 6.43 3.66 1.30
N LEU A 96 6.01 3.99 2.52
CA LEU A 96 5.15 5.16 2.76
C LEU A 96 5.84 6.45 2.35
N ASP A 97 7.11 6.63 2.70
CA ASP A 97 7.90 7.78 2.27
C ASP A 97 7.94 7.85 0.73
N THR A 98 8.20 6.71 0.09
CA THR A 98 8.31 6.62 -1.36
C THR A 98 7.00 6.94 -2.06
N LEU A 99 5.88 6.36 -1.60
CA LEU A 99 4.58 6.63 -2.22
C LEU A 99 4.11 8.08 -1.99
N CYS A 100 4.44 8.67 -0.85
CA CYS A 100 4.14 10.07 -0.59
C CYS A 100 4.96 11.01 -1.50
N GLU A 101 6.23 10.70 -1.70
CA GLU A 101 7.07 11.44 -2.65
C GLU A 101 6.54 11.31 -4.08
N ARG A 102 6.11 10.11 -4.46
CA ARG A 102 5.50 9.86 -5.77
C ARG A 102 4.21 10.66 -5.94
N ALA A 103 3.34 10.64 -4.93
CA ALA A 103 2.09 11.41 -4.93
C ALA A 103 2.36 12.91 -5.11
N ARG A 104 3.34 13.42 -4.37
CA ARG A 104 3.74 14.82 -4.43
C ARG A 104 4.26 15.19 -5.81
N ALA A 105 5.09 14.34 -6.40
CA ALA A 105 5.65 14.54 -7.74
C ALA A 105 4.55 14.55 -8.82
N MET A 106 3.44 13.85 -8.60
CA MET A 106 2.30 13.80 -9.51
C MET A 106 1.29 14.93 -9.25
N GLY A 107 1.60 15.86 -8.35
CA GLY A 107 0.76 17.02 -8.07
C GLY A 107 -0.32 16.82 -7.01
N ALA A 108 -0.30 15.69 -6.30
CA ALA A 108 -1.26 15.47 -5.22
C ALA A 108 -0.91 16.33 -4.00
N GLU A 109 -1.94 16.83 -3.33
CA GLU A 109 -1.82 17.59 -2.08
C GLU A 109 -2.06 16.72 -0.86
N SER A 110 -2.66 15.56 -1.06
CA SER A 110 -2.93 14.59 0.01
C SER A 110 -2.96 13.17 -0.49
N VAL A 111 -2.72 12.24 0.44
CA VAL A 111 -2.89 10.80 0.23
C VAL A 111 -4.05 10.34 1.09
N LEU A 112 -4.99 9.64 0.47
CA LEU A 112 -6.13 9.01 1.14
C LEU A 112 -5.97 7.50 1.11
N LEU A 113 -6.45 6.84 2.14
CA LEU A 113 -6.51 5.38 2.18
C LEU A 113 -7.75 4.94 2.94
N GLU A 114 -8.11 3.68 2.74
CA GLU A 114 -9.17 3.02 3.48
C GLU A 114 -8.59 1.77 4.14
N VAL A 115 -8.96 1.54 5.40
CA VAL A 115 -8.40 0.42 6.17
C VAL A 115 -9.49 -0.21 7.03
N ARG A 116 -9.44 -1.54 7.17
CA ARG A 116 -10.34 -2.28 8.07
C ARG A 116 -10.02 -1.99 9.52
N PRO A 117 -11.02 -1.77 10.38
CA PRO A 117 -10.78 -1.68 11.83
C PRO A 117 -10.08 -2.92 12.40
N SER A 118 -10.35 -4.10 11.83
CA SER A 118 -9.70 -5.35 12.24
C SER A 118 -8.22 -5.42 11.90
N ASN A 119 -7.75 -4.59 10.97
CA ASN A 119 -6.32 -4.51 10.64
C ASN A 119 -5.61 -3.54 11.58
N GLU A 120 -5.51 -3.92 12.86
CA GLU A 120 -4.95 -3.07 13.92
C GLU A 120 -3.50 -2.67 13.64
N ARG A 121 -2.73 -3.57 13.05
CA ARG A 121 -1.33 -3.29 12.70
C ARG A 121 -1.23 -2.15 11.69
N ALA A 122 -1.99 -2.21 10.60
CA ALA A 122 -2.00 -1.16 9.58
C ALA A 122 -2.47 0.17 10.16
N LEU A 123 -3.54 0.15 10.95
CA LEU A 123 -4.03 1.35 11.64
C LEU A 123 -2.94 2.00 12.47
N HIS A 124 -2.22 1.21 13.26
CA HIS A 124 -1.14 1.71 14.10
C HIS A 124 -0.02 2.34 13.26
N VAL A 125 0.38 1.66 12.18
CA VAL A 125 1.42 2.15 11.27
C VAL A 125 1.00 3.46 10.63
N TYR A 126 -0.22 3.55 10.12
CA TYR A 126 -0.71 4.76 9.44
C TYR A 126 -0.84 5.93 10.41
N LYS A 127 -1.42 5.71 11.59
CA LYS A 127 -1.53 6.78 12.62
C LYS A 127 -0.16 7.28 13.05
N ARG A 128 0.76 6.37 13.29
CA ARG A 128 2.12 6.71 13.67
C ARG A 128 2.86 7.49 12.58
N TYR A 129 2.57 7.18 11.32
CA TYR A 129 3.15 7.89 10.19
C TYR A 129 2.62 9.33 10.06
N GLY A 130 1.41 9.57 10.53
CA GLY A 130 0.78 10.88 10.51
C GLY A 130 -0.58 10.93 9.82
N PHE A 131 -1.11 9.80 9.36
CA PHE A 131 -2.46 9.75 8.80
C PHE A 131 -3.49 9.99 9.89
N GLU A 132 -4.52 10.77 9.56
CA GLU A 132 -5.64 11.07 10.45
C GLU A 132 -6.93 10.44 9.92
N GLU A 133 -7.74 9.92 10.83
CA GLU A 133 -9.08 9.43 10.47
C GLU A 133 -9.98 10.62 10.14
N ILE A 134 -10.57 10.60 8.94
CA ILE A 134 -11.48 11.66 8.49
C ILE A 134 -12.92 11.17 8.29
N GLY A 135 -13.18 9.89 8.41
CA GLY A 135 -14.52 9.34 8.27
C GLY A 135 -14.54 7.83 8.24
N ARG A 136 -15.73 7.29 8.05
CA ARG A 136 -15.94 5.84 7.93
C ARG A 136 -16.97 5.55 6.86
N ARG A 137 -16.77 4.44 6.14
CA ARG A 137 -17.77 3.88 5.23
C ARG A 137 -18.36 2.66 5.90
N LYS A 138 -19.62 2.75 6.28
CA LYS A 138 -20.32 1.65 6.95
C LYS A 138 -20.49 0.44 6.04
N GLY A 139 -20.13 -0.75 6.57
CA GLY A 139 -20.33 -2.01 5.87
C GLY A 139 -19.64 -2.10 4.52
N TYR A 140 -18.52 -1.44 4.35
CA TYR A 140 -17.82 -1.32 3.08
C TYR A 140 -17.17 -2.62 2.63
N TYR A 141 -16.53 -3.33 3.55
CA TYR A 141 -15.80 -4.57 3.25
C TYR A 141 -16.62 -5.81 3.57
N PRO A 142 -16.55 -6.86 2.74
CA PRO A 142 -17.05 -8.17 3.15
C PRO A 142 -16.20 -8.72 4.30
N ALA A 143 -16.85 -9.42 5.23
CA ALA A 143 -16.20 -10.07 6.36
C ALA A 143 -16.69 -11.51 6.45
N HIS A 144 -16.28 -12.24 7.52
CA HIS A 144 -16.65 -13.64 7.69
C HIS A 144 -18.15 -13.84 7.87
N GLU A 145 -18.67 -14.98 7.42
CA GLU A 145 -20.04 -15.44 7.65
C GLU A 145 -21.13 -14.47 7.15
N GLY A 146 -20.89 -13.86 5.99
CA GLY A 146 -21.85 -12.91 5.40
C GLY A 146 -21.95 -11.58 6.13
N LYS A 147 -21.13 -11.36 7.13
CA LYS A 147 -21.04 -10.07 7.83
C LYS A 147 -20.27 -9.07 7.01
N ARG A 148 -20.32 -7.82 7.44
CA ARG A 148 -19.58 -6.74 6.79
C ARG A 148 -18.81 -5.94 7.83
N GLU A 149 -17.74 -5.31 7.37
CA GLU A 149 -16.87 -4.50 8.19
C GLU A 149 -16.78 -3.10 7.61
N ASP A 150 -16.70 -2.08 8.46
CA ASP A 150 -16.55 -0.69 8.03
C ASP A 150 -15.17 -0.47 7.42
N ALA A 151 -15.04 0.59 6.63
CA ALA A 151 -13.75 1.13 6.24
C ALA A 151 -13.49 2.41 7.04
N ILE A 152 -12.32 2.50 7.64
CA ILE A 152 -11.82 3.75 8.21
C ILE A 152 -11.13 4.50 7.09
N VAL A 153 -11.57 5.73 6.84
CA VAL A 153 -10.96 6.58 5.81
C VAL A 153 -9.93 7.48 6.48
N MET A 154 -8.72 7.48 5.99
CA MET A 154 -7.63 8.25 6.55
C MET A 154 -7.00 9.15 5.50
N ARG A 155 -6.42 10.26 5.93
CA ARG A 155 -5.82 11.27 5.06
C ARG A 155 -4.49 11.77 5.64
N LEU A 156 -3.55 12.03 4.75
CA LEU A 156 -2.27 12.66 5.06
C LEU A 156 -2.01 13.78 4.04
N ALA A 157 -1.73 14.99 4.52
CA ALA A 157 -1.27 16.08 3.65
C ALA A 157 0.19 15.82 3.23
N VAL A 158 0.48 16.01 1.96
CA VAL A 158 1.81 15.74 1.41
C VAL A 158 2.42 16.95 0.68
#